data_42383d09cf1fa577171ad36deda95187
#
_entry.id   42383d09cf1fa577171ad36deda95187
#
_cell.length_a   1.000
_cell.length_b   1.000
_cell.length_c   1.000
_cell.angle_alpha   90.00
_cell.angle_beta   90.00
_cell.angle_gamma   90.00
#
_symmetry.space_group_name_H-M   'P 1'
#
loop_
_entity.id
_entity.type
_entity.pdbx_description
1 polymer ?
#
loop_
_entity_poly.entity_id
_entity_poly.type
_entity_poly.pdbx_seq_one_letter_code
_entity_poly.pdbx_strand_id
1 'polypeptide(L)'
;MKTLIIYKSKTEFTKWYAEFIAKEVDCNLMDFKEVTTEIMSGYDVVVYGGGLYAGMINGYKKAKKMFEKSSAKRLILFATGGTPNEATKEIDEVWKNNLSAEELQAIPHFYMQGGICYEKMSFSNRTIMKMMSKVLDKKKNKDSAEEGFAQAIKSSYDITSSEYAKPLIKFLLEG
;
A
#
# COMPACT_ATOMS: atom_id res chain seq x y z
N MET A 1 -18.07 -14.36 6.97
CA MET A 1 -17.07 -14.66 5.92
C MET A 1 -15.70 -14.75 6.58
N LYS A 2 -14.87 -15.74 6.18
CA LYS A 2 -13.51 -15.88 6.71
C LYS A 2 -12.58 -14.91 5.98
N THR A 3 -11.97 -13.96 6.70
CA THR A 3 -11.13 -12.93 6.14
C THR A 3 -9.66 -13.14 6.49
N LEU A 4 -8.78 -13.00 5.50
CA LEU A 4 -7.32 -13.00 5.68
C LEU A 4 -6.76 -11.64 5.25
N ILE A 5 -6.09 -10.96 6.15
CA ILE A 5 -5.29 -9.78 5.84
C ILE A 5 -3.84 -10.21 5.64
N ILE A 6 -3.28 -9.85 4.51
CA ILE A 6 -1.89 -10.13 4.14
C ILE A 6 -1.18 -8.81 3.96
N TYR A 7 -0.01 -8.65 4.57
CA TYR A 7 0.78 -7.46 4.36
C TYR A 7 2.19 -7.75 3.88
N LYS A 8 2.73 -6.83 3.09
CA LYS A 8 4.16 -6.80 2.73
C LYS A 8 4.73 -5.43 3.04
N SER A 9 5.51 -5.35 4.11
CA SER A 9 6.10 -4.11 4.61
C SER A 9 7.62 -4.17 4.63
N LYS A 10 8.28 -3.05 4.34
CA LYS A 10 9.73 -2.86 4.50
C LYS A 10 10.06 -1.76 5.52
N THR A 11 9.19 -0.79 5.65
CA THR A 11 9.35 0.40 6.49
C THR A 11 8.33 0.50 7.61
N GLU A 12 7.61 -0.58 7.88
CA GLU A 12 6.63 -0.80 8.95
C GLU A 12 5.26 -0.10 8.75
N PHE A 13 5.11 0.90 7.89
CA PHE A 13 3.83 1.60 7.71
C PHE A 13 2.69 0.67 7.28
N THR A 14 2.92 -0.17 6.26
CA THR A 14 1.91 -1.14 5.80
C THR A 14 1.56 -2.15 6.90
N LYS A 15 2.55 -2.60 7.66
CA LYS A 15 2.36 -3.51 8.79
C LYS A 15 1.51 -2.86 9.88
N TRP A 16 1.82 -1.62 10.23
CA TRP A 16 1.07 -0.86 11.23
C TRP A 16 -0.42 -0.76 10.88
N TYR A 17 -0.73 -0.41 9.61
CA TYR A 17 -2.12 -0.37 9.15
C TYR A 17 -2.78 -1.76 9.18
N ALA A 18 -2.07 -2.79 8.72
CA ALA A 18 -2.59 -4.16 8.73
C ALA A 18 -2.92 -4.65 10.16
N GLU A 19 -2.04 -4.37 11.12
CA GLU A 19 -2.25 -4.69 12.54
C GLU A 19 -3.40 -3.87 13.15
N PHE A 20 -3.51 -2.59 12.76
CA PHE A 20 -4.61 -1.74 13.22
C PHE A 20 -5.96 -2.26 12.70
N ILE A 21 -6.08 -2.54 11.39
CA ILE A 21 -7.30 -3.08 10.78
C ILE A 21 -7.67 -4.43 11.41
N ALA A 22 -6.68 -5.31 11.64
CA ALA A 22 -6.91 -6.62 12.23
C ALA A 22 -7.38 -6.60 13.69
N LYS A 23 -7.26 -5.49 14.39
CA LYS A 23 -7.85 -5.29 15.74
C LYS A 23 -9.33 -4.90 15.69
N GLU A 24 -9.76 -4.30 14.59
CA GLU A 24 -11.09 -3.75 14.42
C GLU A 24 -12.05 -4.72 13.70
N VAL A 25 -11.51 -5.75 13.02
CA VAL A 25 -12.31 -6.73 12.27
C VAL A 25 -11.92 -8.16 12.65
N ASP A 26 -12.88 -9.08 12.63
CA ASP A 26 -12.61 -10.50 12.86
C ASP A 26 -11.92 -11.11 11.63
N CYS A 27 -10.59 -11.27 11.71
CA CYS A 27 -9.77 -11.75 10.61
C CYS A 27 -8.46 -12.41 11.10
N ASN A 28 -7.83 -13.15 10.21
CA ASN A 28 -6.44 -13.58 10.39
C ASN A 28 -5.49 -12.58 9.72
N LEU A 29 -4.32 -12.37 10.32
CA LEU A 29 -3.27 -11.47 9.81
C LEU A 29 -1.99 -12.26 9.56
N MET A 30 -1.39 -12.10 8.37
CA MET A 30 -0.15 -12.80 8.00
C MET A 30 0.82 -11.90 7.22
N ASP A 31 2.12 -12.08 7.44
CA ASP A 31 3.15 -11.53 6.55
C ASP A 31 3.15 -12.32 5.22
N PHE A 32 3.23 -11.60 4.11
CA PHE A 32 3.19 -12.20 2.77
C PHE A 32 4.24 -13.30 2.54
N LYS A 33 5.36 -13.26 3.25
CA LYS A 33 6.41 -14.28 3.14
C LYS A 33 5.96 -15.67 3.62
N GLU A 34 4.95 -15.72 4.48
CA GLU A 34 4.41 -16.94 5.10
C GLU A 34 3.19 -17.49 4.35
N VAL A 35 2.67 -16.73 3.38
CA VAL A 35 1.42 -17.06 2.68
C VAL A 35 1.67 -17.93 1.47
N THR A 36 0.87 -18.99 1.32
CA THR A 36 0.78 -19.83 0.13
C THR A 36 -0.61 -19.75 -0.51
N THR A 37 -0.76 -20.31 -1.70
CA THR A 37 -2.05 -20.39 -2.40
C THR A 37 -3.05 -21.23 -1.60
N GLU A 38 -2.58 -22.30 -0.97
CA GLU A 38 -3.38 -23.20 -0.13
C GLU A 38 -3.91 -22.49 1.10
N ILE A 39 -3.08 -21.64 1.74
CA ILE A 39 -3.51 -20.79 2.85
C ILE A 39 -4.61 -19.85 2.39
N MET A 40 -4.41 -19.13 1.27
CA MET A 40 -5.43 -18.21 0.72
C MET A 40 -6.75 -18.96 0.45
N SER A 41 -6.69 -20.21 -0.02
CA SER A 41 -7.86 -21.04 -0.31
C SER A 41 -8.71 -21.38 0.92
N GLY A 42 -8.19 -21.19 2.11
CA GLY A 42 -8.92 -21.37 3.39
C GLY A 42 -9.80 -20.18 3.78
N TYR A 43 -9.86 -19.12 2.94
CA TYR A 43 -10.56 -17.88 3.24
C TYR A 43 -11.52 -17.47 2.11
N ASP A 44 -12.60 -16.78 2.47
CA ASP A 44 -13.54 -16.21 1.48
C ASP A 44 -13.02 -14.89 0.92
N VAL A 45 -12.43 -14.07 1.79
CA VAL A 45 -11.93 -12.72 1.48
C VAL A 45 -10.44 -12.64 1.78
N VAL A 46 -9.68 -12.15 0.82
CA VAL A 46 -8.26 -11.82 0.96
C VAL A 46 -8.08 -10.31 0.83
N VAL A 47 -7.56 -9.68 1.86
CA VAL A 47 -7.13 -8.27 1.85
C VAL A 47 -5.61 -8.26 1.71
N TYR A 48 -5.10 -7.65 0.64
CA TYR A 48 -3.66 -7.51 0.45
C TYR A 48 -3.21 -6.07 0.66
N GLY A 49 -2.24 -5.86 1.55
CA GLY A 49 -1.61 -4.58 1.81
C GLY A 49 -0.16 -4.52 1.35
N GLY A 50 0.21 -3.49 0.60
CA GLY A 50 1.58 -3.30 0.13
C GLY A 50 2.05 -1.85 0.16
N GLY A 51 3.31 -1.65 0.59
CA GLY A 51 3.96 -0.33 0.48
C GLY A 51 4.30 0.01 -0.97
N LEU A 52 4.23 1.29 -1.32
CA LEU A 52 4.59 1.78 -2.65
C LEU A 52 6.10 1.93 -2.82
N TYR A 53 6.59 1.46 -3.95
CA TYR A 53 7.97 1.64 -4.42
C TYR A 53 7.95 2.01 -5.89
N ALA A 54 8.40 3.21 -6.21
CA ALA A 54 8.36 3.76 -7.57
C ALA A 54 6.97 3.61 -8.23
N GLY A 55 5.91 3.93 -7.51
CA GLY A 55 4.53 3.84 -7.97
C GLY A 55 3.92 2.43 -8.01
N MET A 56 4.72 1.39 -7.69
CA MET A 56 4.26 0.00 -7.72
C MET A 56 4.00 -0.53 -6.32
N ILE A 57 2.89 -1.26 -6.15
CA ILE A 57 2.54 -1.92 -4.88
C ILE A 57 3.42 -3.16 -4.69
N ASN A 58 4.22 -3.13 -3.63
CA ASN A 58 5.20 -4.17 -3.35
C ASN A 58 4.55 -5.55 -3.21
N GLY A 59 4.93 -6.47 -4.10
CA GLY A 59 4.50 -7.87 -4.07
C GLY A 59 3.10 -8.15 -4.63
N TYR A 60 2.33 -7.13 -5.00
CA TYR A 60 0.96 -7.29 -5.48
C TYR A 60 0.84 -8.24 -6.67
N LYS A 61 1.68 -8.10 -7.70
CA LYS A 61 1.65 -8.99 -8.88
C LYS A 61 1.77 -10.49 -8.51
N LYS A 62 2.59 -10.81 -7.50
CA LYS A 62 2.71 -12.20 -7.01
C LYS A 62 1.48 -12.60 -6.19
N ALA A 63 1.03 -11.73 -5.29
CA ALA A 63 -0.16 -11.98 -4.46
C ALA A 63 -1.41 -12.20 -5.32
N LYS A 64 -1.60 -11.38 -6.36
CA LYS A 64 -2.69 -11.54 -7.33
C LYS A 64 -2.65 -12.91 -8.03
N LYS A 65 -1.49 -13.32 -8.55
CA LYS A 65 -1.34 -14.64 -9.19
C LYS A 65 -1.63 -15.81 -8.22
N MET A 66 -1.33 -15.64 -6.94
CA MET A 66 -1.66 -16.64 -5.92
C MET A 66 -3.15 -16.63 -5.62
N PHE A 67 -3.77 -15.46 -5.52
CA PHE A 67 -5.23 -15.32 -5.35
C PHE A 67 -6.00 -15.96 -6.52
N GLU A 68 -5.62 -15.68 -7.76
CA GLU A 68 -6.24 -16.25 -8.97
C GLU A 68 -6.18 -17.79 -9.03
N LYS A 69 -5.21 -18.40 -8.34
CA LYS A 69 -5.06 -19.86 -8.22
C LYS A 69 -5.73 -20.42 -6.98
N SER A 70 -6.17 -19.59 -6.06
CA SER A 70 -6.84 -20.00 -4.83
C SER A 70 -8.35 -20.14 -5.04
N SER A 71 -9.05 -20.72 -4.06
CA SER A 71 -10.52 -20.74 -4.03
C SER A 71 -11.13 -19.55 -3.28
N ALA A 72 -10.33 -18.56 -2.89
CA ALA A 72 -10.83 -17.32 -2.31
C ALA A 72 -11.69 -16.55 -3.32
N LYS A 73 -12.76 -15.91 -2.84
CA LYS A 73 -13.79 -15.34 -3.70
C LYS A 73 -13.62 -13.86 -3.97
N ARG A 74 -13.01 -13.12 -3.03
CA ARG A 74 -12.92 -11.67 -3.08
C ARG A 74 -11.53 -11.20 -2.72
N LEU A 75 -10.93 -10.39 -3.60
CA LEU A 75 -9.69 -9.68 -3.35
C LEU A 75 -9.99 -8.23 -3.05
N ILE A 76 -9.39 -7.71 -1.99
CA ILE A 76 -9.41 -6.30 -1.60
C ILE A 76 -7.98 -5.83 -1.48
N LEU A 77 -7.70 -4.59 -1.83
CA LEU A 77 -6.35 -4.07 -1.90
C LEU A 77 -6.21 -2.81 -1.04
N PHE A 78 -5.12 -2.70 -0.29
CA PHE A 78 -4.71 -1.40 0.20
C PHE A 78 -3.24 -1.13 -0.08
N ALA A 79 -2.94 0.14 -0.35
CA ALA A 79 -1.58 0.60 -0.60
C ALA A 79 -1.18 1.66 0.42
N THR A 80 0.09 1.66 0.81
CA THR A 80 0.64 2.69 1.69
C THR A 80 1.81 3.40 1.02
N GLY A 81 1.88 4.72 1.17
CA GLY A 81 2.94 5.51 0.56
C GLY A 81 3.15 6.85 1.27
N GLY A 82 4.16 7.59 0.83
CA GLY A 82 4.47 8.92 1.38
C GLY A 82 3.61 10.06 0.79
N THR A 83 2.73 9.77 -0.17
CA THR A 83 1.82 10.76 -0.76
C THR A 83 0.70 11.06 0.23
N PRO A 84 0.38 12.33 0.52
CA PRO A 84 -0.79 12.69 1.33
C PRO A 84 -2.10 12.20 0.69
N ASN A 85 -3.08 11.83 1.52
CA ASN A 85 -4.38 11.34 1.04
C ASN A 85 -5.17 12.37 0.22
N GLU A 86 -4.88 13.65 0.40
CA GLU A 86 -5.48 14.77 -0.33
C GLU A 86 -4.97 14.87 -1.79
N ALA A 87 -3.83 14.26 -2.09
CA ALA A 87 -3.23 14.23 -3.43
C ALA A 87 -3.91 13.14 -4.30
N THR A 88 -5.18 13.33 -4.57
CA THR A 88 -6.05 12.32 -5.23
C THR A 88 -5.60 11.97 -6.63
N LYS A 89 -5.08 12.94 -7.40
CA LYS A 89 -4.58 12.69 -8.77
C LYS A 89 -3.39 11.74 -8.79
N GLU A 90 -2.44 11.93 -7.89
CA GLU A 90 -1.25 11.09 -7.74
C GLU A 90 -1.63 9.69 -7.27
N ILE A 91 -2.62 9.59 -6.38
CA ILE A 91 -3.16 8.32 -5.91
C ILE A 91 -3.90 7.59 -7.03
N ASP A 92 -4.68 8.29 -7.85
CA ASP A 92 -5.35 7.71 -9.02
C ASP A 92 -4.33 7.13 -10.02
N GLU A 93 -3.21 7.81 -10.24
CA GLU A 93 -2.13 7.29 -11.10
C GLU A 93 -1.48 6.03 -10.47
N VAL A 94 -1.35 5.96 -9.15
CA VAL A 94 -0.89 4.74 -8.48
C VAL A 94 -1.82 3.56 -8.82
N TRP A 95 -3.12 3.74 -8.73
CA TRP A 95 -4.07 2.68 -9.03
C TRP A 95 -4.02 2.25 -10.50
N LYS A 96 -3.99 3.20 -11.45
CA LYS A 96 -3.84 2.93 -12.89
C LYS A 96 -2.54 2.20 -13.25
N ASN A 97 -1.46 2.46 -12.52
CA ASN A 97 -0.18 1.77 -12.73
C ASN A 97 -0.17 0.32 -12.22
N ASN A 98 -1.07 -0.03 -11.31
CA ASN A 98 -1.09 -1.33 -10.63
C ASN A 98 -2.27 -2.22 -11.05
N LEU A 99 -3.39 -1.63 -11.50
CA LEU A 99 -4.64 -2.31 -11.84
C LEU A 99 -5.00 -2.04 -13.31
N SER A 100 -5.55 -3.05 -14.00
CA SER A 100 -6.16 -2.85 -15.32
C SER A 100 -7.48 -2.08 -15.18
N ALA A 101 -8.06 -1.64 -16.31
CA ALA A 101 -9.33 -0.92 -16.29
C ALA A 101 -10.47 -1.76 -15.70
N GLU A 102 -10.48 -3.07 -15.96
CA GLU A 102 -11.45 -4.02 -15.39
C GLU A 102 -11.22 -4.21 -13.91
N GLU A 103 -9.95 -4.29 -13.47
CA GLU A 103 -9.61 -4.46 -12.06
C GLU A 103 -9.91 -3.23 -11.21
N LEU A 104 -9.76 -2.02 -11.78
CA LEU A 104 -10.15 -0.77 -11.12
C LEU A 104 -11.64 -0.75 -10.76
N GLN A 105 -12.48 -1.41 -11.57
CA GLN A 105 -13.92 -1.53 -11.31
C GLN A 105 -14.26 -2.71 -10.37
N ALA A 106 -13.50 -3.80 -10.45
CA ALA A 106 -13.83 -5.05 -9.77
C ALA A 106 -13.17 -5.21 -8.39
N ILE A 107 -11.97 -4.63 -8.18
CA ILE A 107 -11.21 -4.79 -6.95
C ILE A 107 -11.37 -3.55 -6.07
N PRO A 108 -12.06 -3.65 -4.91
CA PRO A 108 -12.06 -2.56 -3.94
C PRO A 108 -10.63 -2.23 -3.49
N HIS A 109 -10.28 -0.95 -3.53
CA HIS A 109 -8.92 -0.52 -3.24
C HIS A 109 -8.90 0.77 -2.41
N PHE A 110 -7.96 0.83 -1.48
CA PHE A 110 -7.86 1.88 -0.47
C PHE A 110 -6.43 2.38 -0.36
N TYR A 111 -6.25 3.69 -0.34
CA TYR A 111 -4.94 4.27 -0.10
C TYR A 111 -4.86 4.82 1.33
N MET A 112 -3.71 4.63 1.95
CA MET A 112 -3.43 5.11 3.30
C MET A 112 -2.06 5.78 3.31
N GLN A 113 -2.01 7.07 3.60
CA GLN A 113 -0.73 7.76 3.72
C GLN A 113 0.10 7.17 4.86
N GLY A 114 1.40 7.07 4.66
CA GLY A 114 2.34 6.50 5.63
C GLY A 114 3.48 7.45 5.89
N GLY A 115 4.55 7.34 5.11
CA GLY A 115 5.71 8.21 5.27
C GLY A 115 6.95 7.68 4.57
N ILE A 116 8.06 8.27 4.92
CA ILE A 116 9.40 7.85 4.50
C ILE A 116 10.21 7.52 5.76
N CYS A 117 10.82 6.34 5.78
CA CYS A 117 11.70 5.90 6.86
C CYS A 117 13.03 5.46 6.27
N TYR A 118 13.99 6.37 6.18
CA TYR A 118 15.32 6.12 5.63
C TYR A 118 16.08 5.07 6.42
N GLU A 119 15.88 5.01 7.74
CA GLU A 119 16.55 4.10 8.67
C GLU A 119 16.24 2.63 8.33
N LYS A 120 15.03 2.36 7.84
CA LYS A 120 14.55 1.02 7.47
C LYS A 120 14.65 0.73 5.96
N MET A 121 15.09 1.70 5.16
CA MET A 121 15.29 1.48 3.72
C MET A 121 16.54 0.68 3.43
N SER A 122 16.46 -0.17 2.39
CA SER A 122 17.67 -0.81 1.81
C SER A 122 18.59 0.26 1.23
N PHE A 123 19.88 -0.06 1.15
CA PHE A 123 20.88 0.84 0.57
C PHE A 123 20.51 1.31 -0.84
N SER A 124 20.01 0.40 -1.70
CA SER A 124 19.56 0.73 -3.06
C SER A 124 18.39 1.73 -3.06
N ASN A 125 17.36 1.50 -2.25
CA ASN A 125 16.21 2.41 -2.17
C ASN A 125 16.63 3.79 -1.64
N ARG A 126 17.50 3.82 -0.63
CA ARG A 126 18.05 5.06 -0.10
C ARG A 126 18.84 5.85 -1.16
N THR A 127 19.60 5.16 -2.00
CA THR A 127 20.34 5.77 -3.12
C THR A 127 19.38 6.35 -4.15
N ILE A 128 18.34 5.61 -4.54
CA ILE A 128 17.30 6.10 -5.46
C ILE A 128 16.63 7.37 -4.93
N MET A 129 16.22 7.38 -3.65
CA MET A 129 15.60 8.56 -3.03
C MET A 129 16.53 9.78 -3.03
N LYS A 130 17.83 9.58 -2.73
CA LYS A 130 18.84 10.65 -2.82
C LYS A 130 19.02 11.17 -4.25
N MET A 131 18.96 10.29 -5.25
CA MET A 131 19.02 10.70 -6.66
C MET A 131 17.77 11.51 -7.04
N MET A 132 16.58 11.06 -6.66
CA MET A 132 15.33 11.81 -6.88
C MET A 132 15.37 13.19 -6.23
N SER A 133 15.83 13.31 -4.99
CA SER A 133 16.00 14.59 -4.32
C SER A 133 16.89 15.55 -5.13
N LYS A 134 18.04 15.05 -5.62
CA LYS A 134 18.94 15.86 -6.46
C LYS A 134 18.33 16.28 -7.79
N VAL A 135 17.53 15.43 -8.43
CA VAL A 135 16.82 15.74 -9.68
C VAL A 135 15.78 16.81 -9.43
N LEU A 136 14.98 16.66 -8.37
CA LEU A 136 13.96 17.63 -7.97
C LEU A 136 14.59 18.97 -7.58
N ASP A 137 15.71 18.98 -6.84
CA ASP A 137 16.39 20.22 -6.47
C ASP A 137 16.85 21.02 -7.71
N LYS A 138 17.23 20.34 -8.80
CA LYS A 138 17.68 20.97 -10.07
C LYS A 138 16.53 21.42 -10.98
N LYS A 139 15.31 20.95 -10.78
CA LYS A 139 14.15 21.33 -11.59
C LYS A 139 13.76 22.77 -11.32
N LYS A 140 13.81 23.65 -12.33
CA LYS A 140 13.56 25.08 -12.19
C LYS A 140 12.08 25.44 -12.03
N ASN A 141 11.18 24.68 -12.68
CA ASN A 141 9.73 24.90 -12.63
C ASN A 141 9.09 23.67 -11.96
N LYS A 142 8.92 23.74 -10.65
CA LYS A 142 8.18 22.75 -9.88
C LYS A 142 6.76 23.25 -9.68
N ASP A 143 5.79 22.33 -9.75
CA ASP A 143 4.48 22.62 -9.21
C ASP A 143 4.49 22.49 -7.67
N SER A 144 3.40 22.88 -7.03
CA SER A 144 3.30 22.88 -5.56
C SER A 144 3.45 21.46 -4.94
N ALA A 145 2.99 20.44 -5.65
CA ALA A 145 3.12 19.05 -5.20
C ALA A 145 4.58 18.57 -5.29
N GLU A 146 5.27 18.92 -6.38
CA GLU A 146 6.70 18.63 -6.56
C GLU A 146 7.58 19.38 -5.56
N GLU A 147 7.24 20.61 -5.21
CA GLU A 147 7.95 21.38 -4.17
C GLU A 147 7.78 20.72 -2.79
N GLY A 148 6.55 20.39 -2.42
CA GLY A 148 6.26 19.67 -1.17
C GLY A 148 6.98 18.34 -1.09
N PHE A 149 6.94 17.54 -2.17
CA PHE A 149 7.64 16.27 -2.24
C PHE A 149 9.17 16.43 -2.18
N ALA A 150 9.73 17.41 -2.87
CA ALA A 150 11.17 17.72 -2.85
C ALA A 150 11.68 18.08 -1.45
N GLN A 151 10.84 18.69 -0.62
CA GLN A 151 11.17 18.95 0.79
C GLN A 151 11.00 17.69 1.65
N ALA A 152 9.89 16.96 1.48
CA ALA A 152 9.55 15.79 2.27
C ALA A 152 10.58 14.66 2.12
N ILE A 153 11.10 14.41 0.91
CA ILE A 153 12.06 13.32 0.66
C ILE A 153 13.47 13.55 1.21
N LYS A 154 13.74 14.67 1.87
CA LYS A 154 15.06 14.97 2.46
C LYS A 154 15.29 14.30 3.80
N SER A 155 14.24 13.95 4.51
CA SER A 155 14.29 13.33 5.84
C SER A 155 13.21 12.26 6.02
N SER A 156 13.34 11.45 7.06
CA SER A 156 12.26 10.56 7.49
C SER A 156 11.10 11.37 8.04
N TYR A 157 9.89 10.95 7.70
CA TYR A 157 8.66 11.49 8.26
C TYR A 157 7.59 10.41 8.36
N ASP A 158 6.64 10.60 9.28
CA ASP A 158 5.50 9.73 9.51
C ASP A 158 4.23 10.59 9.53
N ILE A 159 3.30 10.28 8.62
CA ILE A 159 1.99 10.90 8.51
C ILE A 159 0.87 9.85 8.59
N THR A 160 1.16 8.71 9.24
CA THR A 160 0.15 7.67 9.47
C THR A 160 -0.97 8.19 10.39
N SER A 161 -2.19 7.74 10.11
CA SER A 161 -3.34 7.99 10.98
C SER A 161 -4.33 6.85 10.86
N SER A 162 -4.93 6.45 11.97
CA SER A 162 -6.02 5.45 12.00
C SER A 162 -7.22 5.88 11.16
N GLU A 163 -7.42 7.18 10.96
CA GLU A 163 -8.51 7.73 10.15
C GLU A 163 -8.48 7.18 8.71
N TYR A 164 -7.28 6.99 8.14
CA TYR A 164 -7.13 6.49 6.76
C TYR A 164 -7.45 4.99 6.62
N ALA A 165 -7.49 4.24 7.72
CA ALA A 165 -7.92 2.84 7.73
C ALA A 165 -9.45 2.68 7.85
N LYS A 166 -10.16 3.70 8.38
CA LYS A 166 -11.61 3.63 8.63
C LYS A 166 -12.43 3.24 7.40
N PRO A 167 -12.18 3.77 6.18
CA PRO A 167 -12.93 3.37 4.99
C PRO A 167 -12.85 1.88 4.69
N LEU A 168 -11.65 1.27 4.80
CA LEU A 168 -11.47 -0.17 4.61
C LEU A 168 -12.14 -0.98 5.73
N ILE A 169 -11.99 -0.56 6.98
CA ILE A 169 -12.63 -1.21 8.15
C ILE A 169 -14.14 -1.22 7.96
N LYS A 170 -14.73 -0.06 7.66
CA LYS A 170 -16.16 0.06 7.39
C LYS A 170 -16.60 -0.89 6.27
N PHE A 171 -15.87 -0.91 5.16
CA PHE A 171 -16.14 -1.78 4.02
C PHE A 171 -16.11 -3.27 4.39
N LEU A 172 -15.19 -3.69 5.26
CA LEU A 172 -15.08 -5.08 5.73
C LEU A 172 -16.18 -5.47 6.72
N LEU A 173 -16.70 -4.51 7.49
CA LEU A 173 -17.78 -4.75 8.46
C LEU A 173 -19.17 -4.77 7.81
N GLU A 174 -19.35 -4.03 6.72
CA GLU A 174 -20.65 -3.91 6.02
C GLU A 174 -20.85 -4.95 4.91
N GLY A 175 -19.81 -5.64 4.46
CA GLY A 175 -19.91 -6.49 3.28
C GLY A 175 -19.30 -7.78 3.21
#